data_fb776b0a81e2f2caa0a023c045857b67
#
_entry.id   fb776b0a81e2f2caa0a023c045857b67
#
_cell.length_a   1.000
_cell.length_b   1.000
_cell.length_c   1.000
_cell.angle_alpha   90.00
_cell.angle_beta   90.00
_cell.angle_gamma   90.00
#
_symmetry.space_group_name_H-M   'P 1'
#
loop_
_entity.id
_entity.type
_entity.pdbx_description
1 polymer ?
#
loop_
_entity_poly.entity_id
_entity_poly.type
_entity_poly.pdbx_seq_one_letter_code
_entity_poly.pdbx_strand_id
1 'polypeptide(L)'
;MNAVPFLGQMRWGLIAVVIVLLFGCSREPADRAVTTTGELASTHRNSAHPWFTNIVSGSGLSFIHHSGASGRFWLPEMESGGVGLLDYDGDGLLDVFCVDGGSLDPDRPAAPAHRLYRNLGQWRFEDVTTATGLACPSGYGIGCTVGDYDGDGREDLYVTQVGSNRLYRNRGNGTFEDVTARAGVAVNRFSTSAAFVDVDQDGDLDLMVVNYVRWSPNIEMECFSDGGRRDYCSPRNYNAATPTVLFRNRGDGTFEDVTTAAGLDRAYGNGLGVATGDFDHDGRIDLFVANDATPNQLWLNRGQWRFEEDAPLRGCALNSMGIPRAGMGVVAVDLEQRGWLDLFVTHLVGEGNGFFRNQAGLFVDAVTHDGPMAGSIPHTGFGVSVTDFDNDGQLDLYVANGRVRLGTGTLSASSDPFAEANSLNRGLGGGRFAAVLPEGGTTPLLEATSRGLAAGDLDNDGLQDLVVINRDGPVHLLRNISATDRAWIQIELHGRRGLNPRNAILRLESETGVQWRSHQPNQGYCSSGDPRVHFGLGAARKGHLWVRWPDGTAEDFGVLESHRTHRIEVGRGTPASGAFTW
;
A
#
# COMPACT_ATOMS: atom_id res chain seq x y z
N MET A 1 -7.79 -71.06 16.07
CA MET A 1 -9.14 -71.64 16.33
C MET A 1 -10.15 -70.66 15.77
N ASN A 2 -10.86 -71.12 14.73
CA ASN A 2 -12.16 -70.75 14.21
C ASN A 2 -12.35 -69.27 13.77
N ALA A 3 -12.30 -68.86 12.51
CA ALA A 3 -13.16 -69.20 11.34
C ALA A 3 -14.65 -68.89 11.61
N VAL A 4 -15.38 -68.12 10.87
CA VAL A 4 -15.79 -68.05 9.48
C VAL A 4 -16.93 -66.97 9.33
N PRO A 5 -17.37 -66.61 8.16
CA PRO A 5 -17.83 -65.31 7.71
C PRO A 5 -19.36 -65.23 7.47
N PHE A 6 -19.82 -64.02 7.09
CA PHE A 6 -21.18 -63.93 6.43
C PHE A 6 -21.15 -62.93 5.28
N LEU A 7 -21.42 -63.49 4.11
CA LEU A 7 -21.77 -62.82 2.86
C LEU A 7 -23.23 -62.31 2.93
N GLY A 8 -23.47 -61.16 2.34
CA GLY A 8 -24.81 -60.63 2.14
C GLY A 8 -24.88 -59.79 0.87
N GLN A 9 -25.58 -60.26 -0.11
CA GLN A 9 -25.69 -60.03 -1.52
C GLN A 9 -26.12 -58.65 -1.99
N MET A 10 -25.62 -58.32 -3.19
CA MET A 10 -26.04 -57.31 -4.17
C MET A 10 -27.55 -57.25 -4.44
N ARG A 11 -28.02 -56.04 -4.70
CA ARG A 11 -29.15 -55.81 -5.61
C ARG A 11 -28.87 -54.59 -6.50
N TRP A 12 -28.78 -54.88 -7.80
CA TRP A 12 -28.74 -53.95 -8.90
C TRP A 12 -30.16 -53.46 -9.20
N GLY A 13 -30.36 -52.15 -9.34
CA GLY A 13 -31.57 -51.55 -9.87
C GLY A 13 -31.25 -50.76 -11.14
N LEU A 14 -31.58 -51.29 -12.29
CA LEU A 14 -31.62 -50.63 -13.59
C LEU A 14 -32.69 -49.52 -13.53
N ILE A 15 -32.36 -48.32 -13.99
CA ILE A 15 -33.35 -47.33 -14.46
C ILE A 15 -33.05 -47.01 -15.92
N ALA A 16 -34.05 -47.25 -16.74
CA ALA A 16 -34.07 -47.14 -18.18
C ALA A 16 -34.12 -45.66 -18.62
N VAL A 17 -33.36 -45.37 -19.68
CA VAL A 17 -33.42 -44.13 -20.43
C VAL A 17 -34.57 -44.22 -21.41
N VAL A 18 -35.51 -43.28 -21.41
CA VAL A 18 -36.54 -43.10 -22.44
C VAL A 18 -36.13 -41.91 -23.29
N ILE A 19 -35.75 -42.21 -24.54
CA ILE A 19 -35.56 -41.23 -25.61
C ILE A 19 -36.89 -41.07 -26.32
N VAL A 20 -37.43 -39.86 -26.37
CA VAL A 20 -38.57 -39.54 -27.27
C VAL A 20 -38.05 -38.61 -28.35
N LEU A 21 -37.95 -39.15 -29.54
CA LEU A 21 -37.78 -38.43 -30.80
C LEU A 21 -39.20 -38.04 -31.32
N LEU A 22 -39.42 -36.74 -31.57
CA LEU A 22 -40.51 -36.31 -32.43
C LEU A 22 -39.98 -35.36 -33.50
N PHE A 23 -40.11 -35.82 -34.73
CA PHE A 23 -39.98 -35.07 -35.98
C PHE A 23 -41.22 -34.18 -36.22
N GLY A 24 -40.99 -33.01 -36.83
CA GLY A 24 -42.14 -32.36 -37.47
C GLY A 24 -41.96 -30.91 -37.90
N CYS A 25 -41.52 -30.77 -39.13
CA CYS A 25 -41.90 -29.78 -40.16
C CYS A 25 -41.84 -28.26 -39.94
N SER A 26 -41.03 -27.72 -40.79
CA SER A 26 -40.92 -26.39 -41.40
C SER A 26 -42.20 -25.56 -41.58
N ARG A 27 -42.05 -24.26 -41.32
CA ARG A 27 -42.60 -23.13 -42.12
C ARG A 27 -41.95 -21.81 -41.65
N GLU A 28 -41.14 -21.19 -42.53
CA GLU A 28 -41.00 -19.74 -42.63
C GLU A 28 -42.12 -19.18 -43.54
N PRO A 29 -42.43 -17.86 -43.59
CA PRO A 29 -41.73 -16.68 -43.12
C PRO A 29 -42.68 -15.62 -42.49
N ALA A 30 -42.13 -14.62 -41.81
CA ALA A 30 -42.59 -13.23 -41.93
C ALA A 30 -41.74 -12.29 -41.13
N ASP A 31 -41.09 -11.39 -41.83
CA ASP A 31 -40.53 -10.13 -41.35
C ASP A 31 -41.42 -9.40 -40.35
N ARG A 32 -40.87 -9.12 -39.17
CA ARG A 32 -41.16 -7.91 -38.40
C ARG A 32 -39.90 -7.44 -37.69
N ALA A 33 -39.26 -6.46 -38.32
CA ALA A 33 -38.28 -5.61 -37.63
C ALA A 33 -38.92 -4.99 -36.39
N VAL A 34 -38.46 -5.43 -35.22
CA VAL A 34 -38.64 -4.68 -33.99
C VAL A 34 -37.34 -3.94 -33.75
N THR A 35 -37.32 -2.68 -34.19
CA THR A 35 -36.34 -1.70 -33.79
C THR A 35 -36.56 -1.39 -32.31
N THR A 36 -35.79 -2.02 -31.44
CA THR A 36 -35.54 -1.52 -30.10
C THR A 36 -34.18 -0.81 -30.08
N THR A 37 -34.19 0.43 -30.49
CA THR A 37 -33.17 1.39 -30.14
C THR A 37 -33.29 1.67 -28.66
N GLY A 38 -32.52 0.93 -27.89
CA GLY A 38 -32.20 1.24 -26.52
C GLY A 38 -30.71 1.51 -26.47
N GLU A 39 -30.30 2.68 -26.95
CA GLU A 39 -28.99 3.25 -26.73
C GLU A 39 -28.84 3.56 -25.24
N LEU A 40 -28.31 2.61 -24.47
CA LEU A 40 -27.52 2.93 -23.30
C LEU A 40 -26.07 3.11 -23.77
N ALA A 41 -25.86 4.13 -24.58
CA ALA A 41 -24.54 4.64 -24.84
C ALA A 41 -24.06 5.33 -23.57
N SER A 42 -23.41 4.59 -22.67
CA SER A 42 -22.49 5.19 -21.72
C SER A 42 -21.33 5.76 -22.54
N THR A 43 -21.44 7.04 -22.90
CA THR A 43 -20.33 7.81 -23.42
C THR A 43 -19.33 8.09 -22.29
N HIS A 44 -18.71 7.07 -21.73
CA HIS A 44 -17.41 7.22 -21.09
C HIS A 44 -16.40 7.35 -22.23
N ARG A 45 -16.21 8.58 -22.68
CA ARG A 45 -15.05 8.93 -23.49
C ARG A 45 -13.84 8.61 -22.61
N ASN A 46 -13.13 7.51 -22.90
CA ASN A 46 -11.76 7.34 -22.46
C ASN A 46 -11.03 8.61 -22.93
N SER A 47 -10.73 9.50 -22.01
CA SER A 47 -9.98 10.70 -22.33
C SER A 47 -8.58 10.23 -22.71
N ALA A 48 -8.19 10.40 -23.96
CA ALA A 48 -6.85 10.15 -24.45
C ALA A 48 -5.83 11.18 -23.91
N HIS A 49 -6.14 11.82 -22.79
CA HIS A 49 -5.29 12.82 -22.15
C HIS A 49 -4.57 12.19 -20.95
N PRO A 50 -3.26 12.39 -20.84
CA PRO A 50 -2.50 11.93 -19.69
C PRO A 50 -3.01 12.63 -18.42
N TRP A 51 -3.00 11.89 -17.31
CA TRP A 51 -3.31 12.44 -15.99
C TRP A 51 -2.07 12.96 -15.27
N PHE A 52 -0.90 12.46 -15.69
CA PHE A 52 0.38 12.82 -15.09
C PHE A 52 1.39 13.26 -16.13
N THR A 53 2.29 14.13 -15.71
CA THR A 53 3.50 14.48 -16.45
C THR A 53 4.72 14.29 -15.56
N ASN A 54 5.76 13.63 -16.08
CA ASN A 54 7.02 13.50 -15.35
C ASN A 54 7.83 14.78 -15.48
N ILE A 55 7.97 15.50 -14.38
CA ILE A 55 8.63 16.81 -14.31
C ILE A 55 9.97 16.74 -13.58
N VAL A 56 10.53 15.57 -13.37
CA VAL A 56 11.81 15.41 -12.65
C VAL A 56 12.95 16.21 -13.30
N SER A 57 12.93 16.35 -14.63
CA SER A 57 13.94 17.14 -15.33
C SER A 57 13.81 18.63 -15.02
N GLY A 58 14.84 19.20 -14.42
CA GLY A 58 14.86 20.62 -14.03
C GLY A 58 14.23 20.93 -12.69
N SER A 59 13.65 19.95 -12.00
CA SER A 59 13.08 20.13 -10.67
C SER A 59 14.14 20.24 -9.55
N GLY A 60 15.36 19.73 -9.78
CA GLY A 60 16.39 19.58 -8.76
C GLY A 60 16.31 18.24 -8.00
N LEU A 61 15.21 17.48 -8.12
CA LEU A 61 15.08 16.14 -7.56
C LEU A 61 15.81 15.16 -8.50
N SER A 62 17.08 14.89 -8.22
CA SER A 62 18.00 14.16 -9.13
C SER A 62 18.37 12.76 -8.61
N PHE A 63 17.52 12.17 -7.78
CA PHE A 63 17.77 10.86 -7.19
C PHE A 63 17.82 9.76 -8.26
N ILE A 64 18.85 8.93 -8.15
CA ILE A 64 19.00 7.66 -8.88
C ILE A 64 19.18 6.58 -7.84
N HIS A 65 18.32 5.58 -7.87
CA HIS A 65 18.41 4.45 -6.98
C HIS A 65 19.52 3.49 -7.43
N HIS A 66 20.20 2.88 -6.47
CA HIS A 66 21.23 1.85 -6.72
C HIS A 66 20.89 0.60 -5.90
N SER A 67 20.59 -0.48 -6.61
CA SER A 67 20.38 -1.80 -5.98
C SER A 67 21.69 -2.51 -5.64
N GLY A 68 22.83 -2.00 -6.09
CA GLY A 68 24.13 -2.65 -5.95
C GLY A 68 24.26 -3.94 -6.74
N ALA A 69 23.39 -4.18 -7.72
CA ALA A 69 23.38 -5.38 -8.54
C ALA A 69 24.74 -5.60 -9.19
N SER A 70 25.37 -6.72 -8.86
CA SER A 70 26.71 -7.09 -9.32
C SER A 70 26.71 -8.29 -10.27
N GLY A 71 25.53 -8.78 -10.66
CA GLY A 71 25.35 -10.01 -11.42
C GLY A 71 25.35 -11.27 -10.54
N ARG A 72 25.35 -11.09 -9.21
CA ARG A 72 25.21 -12.19 -8.24
C ARG A 72 23.75 -12.58 -8.03
N PHE A 73 22.80 -11.72 -8.40
CA PHE A 73 21.35 -11.92 -8.27
C PHE A 73 20.93 -12.17 -6.82
N TRP A 74 21.35 -11.30 -5.93
CA TRP A 74 20.99 -11.38 -4.52
C TRP A 74 19.58 -10.86 -4.27
N LEU A 75 18.81 -11.60 -3.50
CA LEU A 75 17.40 -11.33 -3.25
C LEU A 75 17.11 -9.88 -2.84
N PRO A 76 17.85 -9.21 -1.94
CA PRO A 76 17.55 -7.83 -1.56
C PRO A 76 17.67 -6.81 -2.69
N GLU A 77 18.44 -7.11 -3.75
CA GLU A 77 18.59 -6.23 -4.91
C GLU A 77 17.25 -5.94 -5.61
N MET A 78 16.23 -6.79 -5.39
CA MET A 78 14.90 -6.66 -5.99
C MET A 78 13.90 -5.91 -5.11
N GLU A 79 14.18 -5.72 -3.82
CA GLU A 79 13.20 -5.29 -2.83
C GLU A 79 13.37 -3.83 -2.37
N SER A 80 14.50 -3.19 -2.68
CA SER A 80 14.86 -1.85 -2.24
C SER A 80 14.17 -0.74 -3.05
N GLY A 81 13.99 0.44 -2.45
CA GLY A 81 13.55 1.66 -3.12
C GLY A 81 12.28 2.27 -2.54
N GLY A 82 12.18 2.41 -1.20
CA GLY A 82 11.08 3.14 -0.55
C GLY A 82 11.18 4.66 -0.71
N VAL A 83 10.07 5.36 -0.44
CA VAL A 83 9.97 6.82 -0.45
C VAL A 83 9.07 7.32 0.67
N GLY A 84 9.44 8.45 1.30
CA GLY A 84 8.66 9.12 2.33
C GLY A 84 8.35 10.56 1.96
N LEU A 85 7.11 11.00 2.18
CA LEU A 85 6.70 12.39 2.12
C LEU A 85 6.53 12.92 3.55
N LEU A 86 7.09 14.08 3.84
CA LEU A 86 7.03 14.74 5.14
C LEU A 86 7.29 16.24 4.98
N ASP A 87 6.75 17.05 5.88
CA ASP A 87 7.14 18.46 6.04
C ASP A 87 8.19 18.54 7.16
N TYR A 88 9.49 18.35 6.82
CA TYR A 88 10.52 18.22 7.83
C TYR A 88 10.91 19.54 8.52
N ASP A 89 10.69 20.68 7.86
CA ASP A 89 11.08 21.99 8.40
C ASP A 89 9.89 22.88 8.80
N GLY A 90 8.66 22.40 8.61
CA GLY A 90 7.43 23.06 9.06
C GLY A 90 7.01 24.22 8.15
N ASP A 91 7.42 24.22 6.87
CA ASP A 91 7.08 25.30 5.92
C ASP A 91 5.75 25.08 5.17
N GLY A 92 5.09 23.94 5.40
CA GLY A 92 3.80 23.59 4.83
C GLY A 92 3.89 22.95 3.43
N LEU A 93 5.08 22.66 2.93
CA LEU A 93 5.32 21.91 1.70
C LEU A 93 5.83 20.50 2.02
N LEU A 94 5.39 19.51 1.26
CA LEU A 94 5.89 18.15 1.43
C LEU A 94 7.26 18.01 0.81
N ASP A 95 8.22 17.56 1.62
CA ASP A 95 9.56 17.17 1.22
C ASP A 95 9.62 15.70 0.84
N VAL A 96 10.69 15.30 0.14
CA VAL A 96 10.81 13.94 -0.41
C VAL A 96 12.06 13.25 0.14
N PHE A 97 11.86 12.17 0.90
CA PHE A 97 12.92 11.29 1.35
C PHE A 97 12.97 10.03 0.49
N CYS A 98 14.11 9.81 -0.22
CA CYS A 98 14.33 8.67 -1.11
C CYS A 98 15.28 7.66 -0.47
N VAL A 99 14.89 6.38 -0.44
CA VAL A 99 15.70 5.30 0.11
C VAL A 99 16.52 4.63 -0.99
N ASP A 100 17.83 4.54 -0.80
CA ASP A 100 18.78 3.87 -1.69
C ASP A 100 19.21 2.52 -1.12
N GLY A 101 19.44 1.52 -1.97
CA GLY A 101 19.92 0.22 -1.55
C GLY A 101 21.36 0.26 -1.06
N GLY A 102 22.27 0.77 -1.88
CA GLY A 102 23.70 0.66 -1.64
C GLY A 102 24.26 -0.65 -2.19
N SER A 103 25.21 -1.29 -1.49
CA SER A 103 25.79 -2.56 -1.92
C SER A 103 25.94 -3.57 -0.77
N LEU A 104 25.53 -4.79 -1.03
CA LEU A 104 25.74 -5.94 -0.15
C LEU A 104 27.03 -6.71 -0.52
N ASP A 105 27.66 -6.38 -1.65
CA ASP A 105 28.86 -7.04 -2.15
C ASP A 105 30.09 -6.61 -1.33
N PRO A 106 30.73 -7.51 -0.56
CA PRO A 106 31.90 -7.17 0.23
C PRO A 106 33.10 -6.75 -0.63
N ASP A 107 33.14 -7.16 -1.91
CA ASP A 107 34.18 -6.79 -2.86
C ASP A 107 33.92 -5.40 -3.48
N ARG A 108 32.71 -4.87 -3.33
CA ARG A 108 32.26 -3.55 -3.83
C ARG A 108 31.42 -2.84 -2.76
N PRO A 109 31.98 -2.54 -1.58
CA PRO A 109 31.23 -1.90 -0.52
C PRO A 109 30.79 -0.49 -0.94
N ALA A 110 29.49 -0.23 -0.82
CA ALA A 110 28.91 1.11 -0.98
C ALA A 110 27.81 1.28 0.06
N ALA A 111 27.95 2.30 0.89
CA ALA A 111 26.88 2.68 1.80
C ALA A 111 25.67 3.18 1.00
N PRO A 112 24.44 2.99 1.49
CA PRO A 112 23.26 3.55 0.85
C PRO A 112 23.34 5.07 0.80
N ALA A 113 22.97 5.64 -0.33
CA ALA A 113 22.98 7.06 -0.56
C ALA A 113 21.56 7.65 -0.50
N HIS A 114 20.85 7.43 0.65
CA HIS A 114 19.56 8.06 0.88
C HIS A 114 19.63 9.56 0.65
N ARG A 115 18.53 10.15 0.20
CA ARG A 115 18.45 11.59 -0.07
C ARG A 115 17.20 12.18 0.54
N LEU A 116 17.34 13.35 1.18
CA LEU A 116 16.24 14.22 1.54
C LEU A 116 16.27 15.44 0.61
N TYR A 117 15.18 15.65 -0.08
CA TYR A 117 14.98 16.80 -0.95
C TYR A 117 13.97 17.75 -0.33
N ARG A 118 14.43 18.96 0.00
CA ARG A 118 13.56 20.05 0.44
C ARG A 118 12.74 20.57 -0.74
N ASN A 119 11.45 20.70 -0.56
CA ASN A 119 10.55 21.35 -1.52
C ASN A 119 10.62 22.88 -1.35
N LEU A 120 11.02 23.58 -2.40
CA LEU A 120 11.14 25.05 -2.41
C LEU A 120 9.88 25.72 -3.04
N GLY A 121 8.83 24.95 -3.29
CA GLY A 121 7.68 25.37 -4.07
C GLY A 121 7.97 25.49 -5.56
N GLN A 122 6.88 25.60 -6.35
CA GLN A 122 6.96 25.73 -7.82
C GLN A 122 7.78 24.57 -8.47
N TRP A 123 7.66 23.37 -7.93
CA TRP A 123 8.32 22.16 -8.42
C TRP A 123 9.85 22.23 -8.42
N ARG A 124 10.42 22.92 -7.45
CA ARG A 124 11.86 22.99 -7.24
C ARG A 124 12.24 22.32 -5.94
N PHE A 125 13.26 21.49 -6.01
CA PHE A 125 13.75 20.72 -4.88
C PHE A 125 15.25 20.94 -4.70
N GLU A 126 15.73 20.89 -3.45
CA GLU A 126 17.14 21.01 -3.07
C GLU A 126 17.56 19.78 -2.26
N ASP A 127 18.69 19.15 -2.64
CA ASP A 127 19.27 18.08 -1.84
C ASP A 127 19.85 18.65 -0.52
N VAL A 128 19.19 18.38 0.58
CA VAL A 128 19.59 18.86 1.92
C VAL A 128 20.14 17.73 2.80
N THR A 129 20.40 16.56 2.27
CA THR A 129 20.77 15.34 3.01
C THR A 129 21.96 15.56 3.94
N THR A 130 23.02 16.19 3.43
CA THR A 130 24.22 16.46 4.24
C THR A 130 23.97 17.50 5.34
N ALA A 131 23.22 18.55 4.98
CA ALA A 131 22.91 19.64 5.91
C ALA A 131 22.00 19.15 7.07
N THR A 132 21.11 18.21 6.79
CA THR A 132 20.17 17.65 7.77
C THR A 132 20.74 16.52 8.62
N GLY A 133 21.93 15.99 8.30
CA GLY A 133 22.58 14.92 9.06
C GLY A 133 22.03 13.51 8.79
N LEU A 134 21.29 13.31 7.70
CA LEU A 134 20.69 12.02 7.33
C LEU A 134 21.64 11.07 6.59
N ALA A 135 22.96 11.30 6.63
CA ALA A 135 23.92 10.39 6.03
C ALA A 135 23.89 9.01 6.73
N CYS A 136 23.58 7.97 5.97
CA CYS A 136 23.56 6.60 6.47
C CYS A 136 24.96 5.96 6.31
N PRO A 137 25.64 5.59 7.42
CA PRO A 137 27.04 5.12 7.33
C PRO A 137 27.17 3.65 6.92
N SER A 138 26.10 2.85 7.02
CA SER A 138 26.15 1.40 6.79
C SER A 138 24.75 0.80 6.66
N GLY A 139 24.65 -0.41 6.11
CA GLY A 139 23.44 -1.17 5.89
C GLY A 139 23.08 -1.23 4.42
N TYR A 140 21.93 -1.78 4.12
CA TYR A 140 21.35 -1.80 2.77
C TYR A 140 19.89 -1.36 2.90
N GLY A 141 19.56 -0.18 2.38
CA GLY A 141 18.25 0.42 2.57
C GLY A 141 17.16 -0.29 1.78
N ILE A 142 15.99 -0.43 2.38
CA ILE A 142 14.81 -1.05 1.76
C ILE A 142 13.67 -0.06 1.69
N GLY A 143 13.22 0.48 2.82
CA GLY A 143 12.06 1.34 2.92
C GLY A 143 12.15 2.36 4.05
N CYS A 144 11.09 3.13 4.22
CA CYS A 144 10.96 4.06 5.33
C CYS A 144 9.51 4.18 5.81
N THR A 145 9.35 4.67 7.04
CA THR A 145 8.08 5.15 7.57
C THR A 145 8.28 6.48 8.29
N VAL A 146 7.26 7.34 8.23
CA VAL A 146 7.27 8.69 8.77
C VAL A 146 6.26 8.80 9.91
N GLY A 147 6.59 9.46 11.01
CA GLY A 147 5.66 9.75 12.10
C GLY A 147 6.32 10.44 13.28
N ASP A 148 5.56 11.23 14.01
CA ASP A 148 5.96 11.91 15.24
C ASP A 148 5.93 10.90 16.40
N TYR A 149 7.06 10.20 16.63
CA TYR A 149 7.10 9.12 17.63
C TYR A 149 7.26 9.65 19.07
N ASP A 150 7.80 10.87 19.27
CA ASP A 150 8.02 11.43 20.61
C ASP A 150 7.01 12.53 20.99
N GLY A 151 5.99 12.75 20.15
CA GLY A 151 4.86 13.64 20.41
C GLY A 151 5.24 15.12 20.45
N ASP A 152 6.35 15.50 19.77
CA ASP A 152 6.84 16.89 19.78
C ASP A 152 6.27 17.75 18.63
N GLY A 153 5.41 17.18 17.80
CA GLY A 153 4.71 17.83 16.69
C GLY A 153 5.53 17.89 15.40
N ARG A 154 6.62 17.14 15.30
CA ARG A 154 7.47 17.04 14.11
C ARG A 154 7.58 15.60 13.65
N GLU A 155 7.60 15.41 12.36
CA GLU A 155 7.71 14.07 11.80
C GLU A 155 9.15 13.57 11.82
N ASP A 156 9.31 12.33 12.30
CA ASP A 156 10.55 11.57 12.38
C ASP A 156 10.60 10.51 11.28
N LEU A 157 11.79 9.95 11.06
CA LEU A 157 12.01 8.94 10.02
C LEU A 157 12.51 7.63 10.63
N TYR A 158 11.84 6.51 10.31
CA TYR A 158 12.38 5.18 10.52
C TYR A 158 12.72 4.54 9.19
N VAL A 159 13.98 4.11 9.00
CA VAL A 159 14.50 3.50 7.78
C VAL A 159 14.74 2.03 7.99
N THR A 160 14.08 1.20 7.19
CA THR A 160 14.25 -0.25 7.20
C THR A 160 15.42 -0.69 6.30
N GLN A 161 16.14 -1.72 6.72
CA GLN A 161 17.36 -2.15 6.05
C GLN A 161 17.52 -3.68 6.07
N VAL A 162 18.38 -4.19 5.17
CA VAL A 162 19.09 -5.45 5.44
C VAL A 162 20.26 -5.08 6.34
N GLY A 163 20.17 -5.51 7.61
CA GLY A 163 21.05 -5.06 8.67
C GLY A 163 20.29 -4.25 9.73
N SER A 164 20.97 -3.36 10.43
CA SER A 164 20.36 -2.58 11.51
C SER A 164 19.53 -1.43 10.96
N ASN A 165 18.22 -1.44 11.22
CA ASN A 165 17.32 -0.33 10.92
C ASN A 165 17.73 0.95 11.67
N ARG A 166 17.23 2.11 11.23
CA ARG A 166 17.59 3.42 11.79
C ARG A 166 16.35 4.24 12.15
N LEU A 167 16.38 4.88 13.32
CA LEU A 167 15.42 5.90 13.74
C LEU A 167 16.12 7.25 13.79
N TYR A 168 15.64 8.21 13.01
CA TYR A 168 16.12 9.56 12.95
C TYR A 168 15.08 10.51 13.54
N ARG A 169 15.43 11.15 14.65
CA ARG A 169 14.60 12.16 15.30
C ARG A 169 14.76 13.51 14.62
N ASN A 170 13.68 14.19 14.29
CA ASN A 170 13.65 15.56 13.82
C ASN A 170 13.84 16.53 15.00
N ARG A 171 14.88 17.34 14.97
CA ARG A 171 15.20 18.29 16.05
C ARG A 171 14.46 19.63 15.95
N GLY A 172 13.69 19.86 14.89
CA GLY A 172 12.97 21.12 14.63
C GLY A 172 13.86 22.31 14.30
N ASN A 173 15.12 22.08 14.04
CA ASN A 173 16.09 23.09 13.62
C ASN A 173 16.67 22.83 12.22
N GLY A 174 15.93 22.03 11.42
CA GLY A 174 16.34 21.58 10.10
C GLY A 174 17.35 20.43 10.11
N THR A 175 17.54 19.74 11.25
CA THR A 175 18.46 18.59 11.33
C THR A 175 17.81 17.39 12.02
N PHE A 176 18.32 16.20 11.68
CA PHE A 176 17.94 14.93 12.28
C PHE A 176 19.06 14.39 13.19
N GLU A 177 18.69 13.57 14.14
CA GLU A 177 19.59 12.84 15.05
C GLU A 177 19.33 11.33 14.94
N ASP A 178 20.36 10.54 14.67
CA ASP A 178 20.25 9.08 14.81
C ASP A 178 20.09 8.70 16.29
N VAL A 179 18.89 8.28 16.65
CA VAL A 179 18.53 7.89 18.01
C VAL A 179 18.34 6.39 18.18
N THR A 180 18.65 5.60 17.15
CA THR A 180 18.38 4.16 17.05
C THR A 180 18.80 3.38 18.28
N ALA A 181 20.04 3.56 18.72
CA ALA A 181 20.58 2.84 19.88
C ALA A 181 19.93 3.29 21.19
N ARG A 182 19.64 4.60 21.33
CA ARG A 182 18.99 5.17 22.52
C ARG A 182 17.53 4.72 22.60
N ALA A 183 16.85 4.75 21.48
CA ALA A 183 15.45 4.34 21.38
C ALA A 183 15.25 2.83 21.50
N GLY A 184 16.29 2.01 21.24
CA GLY A 184 16.22 0.55 21.37
C GLY A 184 15.53 -0.16 20.20
N VAL A 185 15.45 0.46 19.02
CA VAL A 185 14.69 -0.04 17.85
C VAL A 185 15.58 -0.61 16.71
N ALA A 186 16.80 -0.98 17.03
CA ALA A 186 17.75 -1.55 16.07
C ALA A 186 17.37 -3.02 15.73
N VAL A 187 16.54 -3.22 14.73
CA VAL A 187 16.24 -4.58 14.18
C VAL A 187 17.33 -4.95 13.20
N ASN A 188 18.08 -6.00 13.49
CA ASN A 188 19.14 -6.48 12.61
C ASN A 188 18.66 -7.71 11.81
N ARG A 189 17.82 -7.45 10.81
CA ARG A 189 17.19 -8.46 9.94
C ARG A 189 17.09 -7.93 8.50
N PHE A 190 16.42 -8.65 7.64
CA PHE A 190 15.93 -8.13 6.37
C PHE A 190 14.55 -7.53 6.62
N SER A 191 14.52 -6.26 7.04
CA SER A 191 13.29 -5.52 7.27
C SER A 191 12.81 -4.84 5.97
N THR A 192 11.50 -4.81 5.78
CA THR A 192 10.83 -4.28 4.58
C THR A 192 9.96 -3.07 4.93
N SER A 193 8.65 -3.22 5.02
CA SER A 193 7.79 -2.12 5.45
C SER A 193 7.82 -1.94 6.98
N ALA A 194 7.50 -0.74 7.42
CA ALA A 194 7.25 -0.44 8.83
C ALA A 194 6.08 0.54 8.95
N ALA A 195 5.43 0.56 10.11
CA ALA A 195 4.36 1.51 10.39
C ALA A 195 4.47 2.02 11.83
N PHE A 196 4.34 3.34 11.98
CA PHE A 196 4.02 3.95 13.26
C PHE A 196 2.51 3.83 13.50
N VAL A 197 2.11 3.31 14.65
CA VAL A 197 0.72 2.99 15.00
C VAL A 197 0.55 3.03 16.51
N ASP A 198 -0.55 3.56 17.00
CA ASP A 198 -0.91 3.56 18.43
C ASP A 198 -1.82 2.36 18.70
N VAL A 199 -1.26 1.22 19.14
CA VAL A 199 -2.02 -0.04 19.29
C VAL A 199 -2.69 -0.20 20.65
N ASP A 200 -2.22 0.50 21.69
CA ASP A 200 -2.85 0.47 23.02
C ASP A 200 -3.63 1.75 23.36
N GLN A 201 -3.66 2.70 22.41
CA GLN A 201 -4.45 3.93 22.46
C GLN A 201 -4.04 4.84 23.62
N ASP A 202 -2.74 4.82 23.98
CA ASP A 202 -2.18 5.71 25.02
C ASP A 202 -1.72 7.07 24.44
N GLY A 203 -1.72 7.21 23.10
CA GLY A 203 -1.39 8.42 22.35
C GLY A 203 0.05 8.52 21.90
N ASP A 204 0.91 7.60 22.32
CA ASP A 204 2.28 7.48 21.87
C ASP A 204 2.35 6.48 20.69
N LEU A 205 3.05 6.84 19.62
CA LEU A 205 3.15 5.95 18.45
C LEU A 205 4.09 4.78 18.72
N ASP A 206 3.55 3.58 18.69
CA ASP A 206 4.29 2.32 18.64
C ASP A 206 4.89 2.09 17.26
N LEU A 207 5.76 1.09 17.14
CA LEU A 207 6.42 0.80 15.87
C LEU A 207 6.30 -0.67 15.50
N MET A 208 5.64 -0.94 14.37
CA MET A 208 5.62 -2.26 13.74
C MET A 208 6.66 -2.33 12.63
N VAL A 209 7.49 -3.40 12.63
CA VAL A 209 8.53 -3.63 11.63
C VAL A 209 8.32 -5.00 10.99
N VAL A 210 7.99 -5.00 9.71
CA VAL A 210 7.80 -6.21 8.92
C VAL A 210 9.16 -6.74 8.46
N ASN A 211 9.36 -8.04 8.56
CA ASN A 211 10.57 -8.71 8.13
C ASN A 211 10.26 -9.76 7.06
N TYR A 212 11.19 -9.91 6.12
CA TYR A 212 11.05 -10.81 4.99
C TYR A 212 11.57 -12.20 5.29
N VAL A 213 12.72 -12.55 4.77
CA VAL A 213 13.38 -13.84 5.02
C VAL A 213 14.69 -13.64 5.79
N ARG A 214 15.09 -14.64 6.53
CA ARG A 214 16.44 -14.65 7.10
C ARG A 214 17.43 -14.87 5.95
N TRP A 215 18.08 -13.78 5.55
CA TRP A 215 18.96 -13.72 4.41
C TRP A 215 20.37 -13.26 4.81
N SER A 216 21.37 -13.77 4.12
CA SER A 216 22.75 -13.27 4.13
C SER A 216 23.45 -13.73 2.85
N PRO A 217 24.56 -13.10 2.43
CA PRO A 217 25.33 -13.53 1.27
C PRO A 217 25.77 -15.00 1.31
N ASN A 218 25.98 -15.54 2.52
CA ASN A 218 26.46 -16.92 2.71
C ASN A 218 25.38 -17.99 2.49
N ILE A 219 24.10 -17.62 2.52
CA ILE A 219 22.97 -18.55 2.29
C ILE A 219 22.27 -18.29 0.96
N GLU A 220 22.80 -17.35 0.18
CA GLU A 220 22.28 -17.09 -1.16
C GLU A 220 22.40 -18.30 -2.06
N MET A 221 21.40 -18.50 -2.90
CA MET A 221 21.30 -19.65 -3.79
C MET A 221 21.45 -19.23 -5.25
N GLU A 222 21.79 -20.18 -6.10
CA GLU A 222 21.78 -19.97 -7.53
C GLU A 222 20.46 -20.43 -8.14
N CYS A 223 19.68 -19.49 -8.66
CA CYS A 223 18.43 -19.76 -9.35
C CYS A 223 18.53 -19.41 -10.84
N PHE A 224 17.68 -20.04 -11.62
CA PHE A 224 17.67 -19.88 -13.07
C PHE A 224 16.24 -19.68 -13.58
N SER A 225 16.11 -18.87 -14.62
CA SER A 225 14.86 -18.74 -15.39
C SER A 225 14.58 -20.00 -16.18
N ASP A 226 13.37 -20.13 -16.72
CA ASP A 226 12.96 -21.25 -17.58
C ASP A 226 13.86 -21.43 -18.82
N GLY A 227 14.52 -20.35 -19.25
CA GLY A 227 15.51 -20.34 -20.32
C GLY A 227 16.94 -20.73 -19.89
N GLY A 228 17.16 -21.16 -18.62
CA GLY A 228 18.46 -21.55 -18.08
C GLY A 228 19.44 -20.37 -17.85
N ARG A 229 18.95 -19.12 -17.88
CA ARG A 229 19.74 -17.92 -17.52
C ARG A 229 19.71 -17.72 -16.02
N ARG A 230 20.83 -17.27 -15.43
CA ARG A 230 20.88 -16.89 -14.02
C ARG A 230 19.81 -15.86 -13.72
N ASP A 231 19.09 -16.00 -12.60
CA ASP A 231 17.96 -15.19 -12.21
C ASP A 231 17.81 -15.13 -10.68
N TYR A 232 16.99 -14.21 -10.17
CA TYR A 232 16.68 -14.08 -8.76
C TYR A 232 15.89 -15.27 -8.23
N CYS A 233 16.17 -15.66 -6.98
CA CYS A 233 15.48 -16.75 -6.31
C CYS A 233 14.10 -16.30 -5.77
N SER A 234 13.15 -17.24 -5.76
CA SER A 234 11.90 -17.06 -5.01
C SER A 234 12.17 -17.14 -3.49
N PRO A 235 11.46 -16.37 -2.65
CA PRO A 235 11.60 -16.47 -1.19
C PRO A 235 11.29 -17.86 -0.66
N ARG A 236 10.46 -18.63 -1.35
CA ARG A 236 10.17 -20.04 -1.01
C ARG A 236 11.41 -20.93 -0.98
N ASN A 237 12.42 -20.61 -1.78
CA ASN A 237 13.65 -21.41 -1.85
C ASN A 237 14.42 -21.35 -0.54
N TYR A 238 14.36 -20.23 0.19
CA TYR A 238 15.09 -20.05 1.44
C TYR A 238 14.43 -20.81 2.61
N ASN A 239 13.10 -20.96 2.57
CA ASN A 239 12.30 -21.57 3.67
C ASN A 239 12.70 -20.99 5.04
N ALA A 240 12.83 -19.69 5.12
CA ALA A 240 13.40 -18.97 6.24
C ALA A 240 12.62 -17.70 6.60
N ALA A 241 11.28 -17.79 6.58
CA ALA A 241 10.40 -16.71 7.02
C ALA A 241 10.76 -16.20 8.43
N THR A 242 10.59 -14.91 8.66
CA THR A 242 10.93 -14.27 9.94
C THR A 242 9.72 -13.54 10.54
N PRO A 243 9.59 -13.48 11.88
CA PRO A 243 8.48 -12.77 12.50
C PRO A 243 8.60 -11.26 12.29
N THR A 244 7.45 -10.62 12.17
CA THR A 244 7.29 -9.18 12.37
C THR A 244 7.70 -8.80 13.79
N VAL A 245 8.24 -7.60 13.98
CA VAL A 245 8.60 -7.07 15.31
C VAL A 245 7.62 -5.97 15.68
N LEU A 246 7.16 -5.97 16.92
CA LEU A 246 6.32 -4.92 17.49
C LEU A 246 7.05 -4.31 18.70
N PHE A 247 7.26 -3.00 18.63
CA PHE A 247 7.83 -2.20 19.69
C PHE A 247 6.76 -1.33 20.33
N ARG A 248 6.65 -1.41 21.66
CA ARG A 248 5.87 -0.49 22.46
C ARG A 248 6.66 0.78 22.73
N ASN A 249 6.08 1.93 22.45
CA ASN A 249 6.61 3.24 22.89
C ASN A 249 6.38 3.40 24.41
N ARG A 250 7.38 3.92 25.12
CA ARG A 250 7.28 4.17 26.56
C ARG A 250 6.97 5.64 26.91
N GLY A 251 6.77 6.49 25.91
CA GLY A 251 6.53 7.92 26.08
C GLY A 251 7.74 8.72 26.60
N ASP A 252 8.90 8.10 26.68
CA ASP A 252 10.16 8.73 27.13
C ASP A 252 11.23 8.80 26.02
N GLY A 253 10.82 8.50 24.78
CA GLY A 253 11.71 8.44 23.62
C GLY A 253 12.42 7.08 23.47
N THR A 254 12.02 6.06 24.26
CA THR A 254 12.52 4.69 24.16
C THR A 254 11.40 3.69 23.88
N PHE A 255 11.77 2.56 23.31
CA PHE A 255 10.83 1.49 22.97
C PHE A 255 11.17 0.19 23.69
N GLU A 256 10.17 -0.67 23.83
CA GLU A 256 10.27 -2.04 24.34
C GLU A 256 9.86 -3.03 23.26
N ASP A 257 10.69 -4.02 22.95
CA ASP A 257 10.29 -5.13 22.08
C ASP A 257 9.27 -6.01 22.81
N VAL A 258 8.01 -5.93 22.40
CA VAL A 258 6.88 -6.70 22.96
C VAL A 258 6.45 -7.85 22.04
N THR A 259 7.19 -8.15 20.98
CA THR A 259 6.86 -9.15 19.96
C THR A 259 6.40 -10.48 20.55
N THR A 260 7.20 -11.07 21.43
CA THR A 260 6.88 -12.35 22.06
C THR A 260 5.75 -12.24 23.08
N ALA A 261 5.74 -11.17 23.88
CA ALA A 261 4.69 -10.93 24.86
C ALA A 261 3.33 -10.71 24.18
N ALA A 262 3.33 -10.01 23.05
CA ALA A 262 2.15 -9.76 22.23
C ALA A 262 1.71 -10.97 21.38
N GLY A 263 2.57 -11.99 21.23
CA GLY A 263 2.26 -13.24 20.52
C GLY A 263 2.52 -13.20 19.01
N LEU A 264 3.18 -12.14 18.49
CA LEU A 264 3.46 -12.01 17.06
C LEU A 264 4.52 -13.01 16.55
N ASP A 265 5.29 -13.62 17.46
CA ASP A 265 6.28 -14.65 17.13
C ASP A 265 5.69 -16.07 16.97
N ARG A 266 4.36 -16.20 17.00
CA ARG A 266 3.66 -17.49 16.84
C ARG A 266 3.36 -17.87 15.40
N ALA A 267 3.40 -16.89 14.48
CA ALA A 267 3.25 -17.12 13.04
C ALA A 267 4.30 -16.34 12.27
N TYR A 268 4.82 -16.96 11.22
CA TYR A 268 5.88 -16.41 10.37
C TYR A 268 5.40 -16.32 8.93
N GLY A 269 5.78 -15.24 8.25
CA GLY A 269 5.56 -15.03 6.84
C GLY A 269 6.76 -14.37 6.18
N ASN A 270 6.75 -14.31 4.87
CA ASN A 270 7.70 -13.52 4.10
C ASN A 270 7.11 -12.12 3.92
N GLY A 271 7.12 -11.31 5.00
CA GLY A 271 6.40 -10.05 5.02
C GLY A 271 7.03 -8.99 4.14
N LEU A 272 6.21 -8.30 3.34
CA LEU A 272 6.62 -7.17 2.52
C LEU A 272 5.82 -5.90 2.82
N GLY A 273 4.49 -5.95 2.82
CA GLY A 273 3.63 -4.81 3.08
C GLY A 273 2.97 -4.86 4.45
N VAL A 274 2.60 -3.69 4.97
CA VAL A 274 1.86 -3.53 6.23
C VAL A 274 0.70 -2.56 6.05
N ALA A 275 -0.45 -2.89 6.68
CA ALA A 275 -1.57 -1.98 6.86
C ALA A 275 -2.12 -2.12 8.28
N THR A 276 -2.65 -1.02 8.82
CA THR A 276 -3.19 -0.97 10.17
C THR A 276 -4.63 -0.46 10.12
N GLY A 277 -5.49 -0.85 11.06
CA GLY A 277 -6.86 -0.36 11.14
C GLY A 277 -7.73 -1.20 12.04
N ASP A 278 -8.88 -0.69 12.40
CA ASP A 278 -9.93 -1.42 13.11
C ASP A 278 -10.73 -2.23 12.06
N PHE A 279 -10.31 -3.48 11.81
CA PHE A 279 -10.90 -4.30 10.74
C PHE A 279 -12.18 -5.04 11.14
N ASP A 280 -12.43 -5.21 12.43
CA ASP A 280 -13.64 -5.89 12.93
C ASP A 280 -14.57 -4.97 13.74
N HIS A 281 -14.28 -3.66 13.76
CA HIS A 281 -15.03 -2.60 14.44
C HIS A 281 -15.19 -2.83 15.95
N ASP A 282 -14.19 -3.44 16.58
CA ASP A 282 -14.15 -3.61 18.02
C ASP A 282 -13.54 -2.41 18.78
N GLY A 283 -13.09 -1.40 18.02
CA GLY A 283 -12.54 -0.14 18.52
C GLY A 283 -11.03 -0.22 18.80
N ARG A 284 -10.34 -1.31 18.47
CA ARG A 284 -8.90 -1.47 18.61
C ARG A 284 -8.23 -1.55 17.24
N ILE A 285 -7.00 -1.10 17.19
CA ILE A 285 -6.24 -1.12 15.93
C ILE A 285 -5.58 -2.48 15.73
N ASP A 286 -5.93 -3.15 14.65
CA ASP A 286 -5.39 -4.41 14.18
C ASP A 286 -4.23 -4.19 13.19
N LEU A 287 -3.48 -5.26 12.91
CA LEU A 287 -2.30 -5.24 12.05
C LEU A 287 -2.43 -6.28 10.93
N PHE A 288 -2.28 -5.87 9.69
CA PHE A 288 -2.26 -6.77 8.53
C PHE A 288 -0.88 -6.79 7.88
N VAL A 289 -0.39 -7.98 7.53
CA VAL A 289 0.87 -8.18 6.80
C VAL A 289 0.60 -8.89 5.49
N ALA A 290 0.95 -8.24 4.39
CA ALA A 290 1.01 -8.88 3.08
C ALA A 290 2.30 -9.68 2.96
N ASN A 291 2.17 -10.97 2.71
CA ASN A 291 3.29 -11.90 2.65
C ASN A 291 3.55 -12.39 1.23
N ASP A 292 4.83 -12.42 0.84
CA ASP A 292 5.25 -12.97 -0.44
C ASP A 292 5.27 -14.50 -0.39
N ALA A 293 4.39 -15.09 -1.19
CA ALA A 293 4.29 -16.52 -1.44
C ALA A 293 4.03 -17.40 -0.18
N THR A 294 3.63 -16.78 0.92
CA THR A 294 3.12 -17.41 2.14
C THR A 294 1.76 -16.80 2.52
N PRO A 295 0.93 -17.44 3.37
CA PRO A 295 -0.34 -16.84 3.78
C PRO A 295 -0.17 -15.45 4.37
N ASN A 296 -1.03 -14.49 4.00
CA ASN A 296 -1.09 -13.21 4.67
C ASN A 296 -1.47 -13.39 6.14
N GLN A 297 -1.14 -12.41 6.97
CA GLN A 297 -1.44 -12.43 8.40
C GLN A 297 -2.35 -11.26 8.78
N LEU A 298 -3.35 -11.53 9.60
CA LEU A 298 -4.21 -10.52 10.25
C LEU A 298 -4.13 -10.73 11.76
N TRP A 299 -3.45 -9.84 12.41
CA TRP A 299 -3.27 -9.83 13.85
C TRP A 299 -4.36 -8.97 14.49
N LEU A 300 -5.41 -9.60 14.99
CA LEU A 300 -6.49 -8.93 15.72
C LEU A 300 -6.04 -8.56 17.13
N ASN A 301 -6.19 -7.30 17.47
CA ASN A 301 -5.83 -6.74 18.76
C ASN A 301 -6.87 -7.14 19.82
N ARG A 302 -6.46 -7.91 20.83
CA ARG A 302 -7.33 -8.35 21.94
C ARG A 302 -7.18 -7.50 23.21
N GLY A 303 -6.50 -6.36 23.06
CA GLY A 303 -6.16 -5.48 24.18
C GLY A 303 -5.03 -6.03 25.06
N GLN A 304 -4.48 -5.15 25.92
CA GLN A 304 -3.41 -5.51 26.87
C GLN A 304 -2.19 -6.16 26.19
N TRP A 305 -1.80 -5.65 25.03
CA TRP A 305 -0.67 -6.15 24.22
C TRP A 305 -0.80 -7.63 23.83
N ARG A 306 -1.99 -8.06 23.50
CA ARG A 306 -2.25 -9.42 23.05
C ARG A 306 -2.85 -9.39 21.66
N PHE A 307 -2.22 -10.07 20.72
CA PHE A 307 -2.70 -10.23 19.35
C PHE A 307 -2.98 -11.69 19.03
N GLU A 308 -3.94 -11.91 18.17
CA GLU A 308 -4.34 -13.23 17.68
C GLU A 308 -4.28 -13.23 16.15
N GLU A 309 -3.53 -14.16 15.56
CA GLU A 309 -3.48 -14.32 14.12
C GLU A 309 -4.75 -15.02 13.64
N ASP A 310 -5.57 -14.31 12.87
CA ASP A 310 -6.92 -14.76 12.51
C ASP A 310 -7.21 -14.70 10.99
N ALA A 311 -6.20 -14.38 10.14
CA ALA A 311 -6.38 -14.24 8.69
C ALA A 311 -7.04 -15.46 8.02
N PRO A 312 -6.70 -16.74 8.39
CA PRO A 312 -7.35 -17.89 7.80
C PRO A 312 -8.84 -17.97 8.10
N LEU A 313 -9.25 -17.63 9.34
CA LEU A 313 -10.65 -17.65 9.75
C LEU A 313 -11.43 -16.43 9.23
N ARG A 314 -10.72 -15.32 9.02
CA ARG A 314 -11.31 -14.09 8.47
C ARG A 314 -11.32 -14.06 6.94
N GLY A 315 -10.69 -15.00 6.24
CA GLY A 315 -10.75 -15.15 4.79
C GLY A 315 -9.79 -14.25 4.00
N CYS A 316 -8.76 -13.65 4.62
CA CYS A 316 -7.77 -12.81 3.95
C CYS A 316 -6.35 -13.41 3.89
N ALA A 317 -6.16 -14.63 4.39
CA ALA A 317 -4.86 -15.31 4.34
C ALA A 317 -4.48 -15.78 2.92
N LEU A 318 -5.46 -16.22 2.14
CA LEU A 318 -5.30 -16.92 0.86
C LEU A 318 -6.26 -16.33 -0.18
N ASN A 319 -6.03 -16.63 -1.46
CA ASN A 319 -7.01 -16.31 -2.49
C ASN A 319 -8.24 -17.24 -2.43
N SER A 320 -9.25 -16.97 -3.25
CA SER A 320 -10.50 -17.76 -3.33
C SER A 320 -10.29 -19.24 -3.70
N MET A 321 -9.12 -19.61 -4.22
CA MET A 321 -8.73 -21.00 -4.51
C MET A 321 -7.95 -21.67 -3.36
N GLY A 322 -7.75 -20.99 -2.23
CA GLY A 322 -6.99 -21.50 -1.10
C GLY A 322 -5.46 -21.50 -1.31
N ILE A 323 -4.94 -20.66 -2.20
CA ILE A 323 -3.52 -20.56 -2.55
C ILE A 323 -2.94 -19.25 -2.03
N PRO A 324 -1.77 -19.25 -1.33
CA PRO A 324 -1.07 -18.03 -0.99
C PRO A 324 -0.48 -17.40 -2.24
N ARG A 325 -0.71 -16.08 -2.43
CA ARG A 325 -0.12 -15.27 -3.49
C ARG A 325 1.13 -14.55 -2.99
N ALA A 326 1.91 -14.00 -3.91
CA ALA A 326 3.06 -13.15 -3.59
C ALA A 326 2.58 -11.72 -3.28
N GLY A 327 2.16 -11.46 -2.04
CA GLY A 327 1.70 -10.13 -1.61
C GLY A 327 2.86 -9.20 -1.34
N MET A 328 2.85 -7.99 -1.97
CA MET A 328 3.89 -6.97 -1.83
C MET A 328 3.35 -5.70 -1.16
N GLY A 329 2.86 -4.72 -1.90
CA GLY A 329 2.24 -3.54 -1.33
C GLY A 329 0.80 -3.81 -0.86
N VAL A 330 0.37 -3.10 0.18
CA VAL A 330 -1.00 -3.21 0.70
C VAL A 330 -1.52 -1.86 1.14
N VAL A 331 -2.81 -1.60 0.88
CA VAL A 331 -3.54 -0.48 1.45
C VAL A 331 -4.84 -0.98 2.11
N ALA A 332 -5.17 -0.39 3.27
CA ALA A 332 -6.45 -0.57 3.94
C ALA A 332 -7.32 0.66 3.67
N VAL A 333 -8.40 0.50 2.94
CA VAL A 333 -9.21 1.60 2.43
C VAL A 333 -10.66 1.18 2.23
N ASP A 334 -11.61 2.08 2.49
CA ASP A 334 -13.03 1.83 2.21
C ASP A 334 -13.34 2.15 0.74
N LEU A 335 -13.16 1.17 -0.15
CA LEU A 335 -13.40 1.33 -1.59
C LEU A 335 -14.88 1.47 -1.96
N GLU A 336 -15.76 0.99 -1.12
CA GLU A 336 -17.21 1.00 -1.39
C GLU A 336 -17.96 2.09 -0.61
N GLN A 337 -17.24 2.91 0.18
CA GLN A 337 -17.79 3.99 1.00
C GLN A 337 -18.88 3.49 1.97
N ARG A 338 -18.61 2.38 2.65
CA ARG A 338 -19.52 1.69 3.59
C ARG A 338 -19.11 1.84 5.06
N GLY A 339 -17.98 2.48 5.30
CA GLY A 339 -17.37 2.59 6.63
C GLY A 339 -16.48 1.40 7.02
N TRP A 340 -16.31 0.36 6.18
CA TRP A 340 -15.49 -0.82 6.42
C TRP A 340 -14.18 -0.74 5.64
N LEU A 341 -13.07 -0.99 6.28
CA LEU A 341 -11.77 -1.04 5.63
C LEU A 341 -11.60 -2.34 4.86
N ASP A 342 -11.54 -2.24 3.54
CA ASP A 342 -11.16 -3.31 2.63
C ASP A 342 -9.63 -3.37 2.53
N LEU A 343 -9.07 -4.48 1.99
CA LEU A 343 -7.65 -4.62 1.74
C LEU A 343 -7.39 -4.79 0.24
N PHE A 344 -6.55 -3.92 -0.31
CA PHE A 344 -6.03 -4.09 -1.66
C PHE A 344 -4.56 -4.48 -1.57
N VAL A 345 -4.16 -5.58 -2.24
CA VAL A 345 -2.80 -6.15 -2.19
C VAL A 345 -2.26 -6.31 -3.60
N THR A 346 -1.06 -5.80 -3.86
CA THR A 346 -0.36 -6.02 -5.14
C THR A 346 0.34 -7.38 -5.16
N HIS A 347 0.40 -8.01 -6.35
CA HIS A 347 0.88 -9.37 -6.52
C HIS A 347 1.81 -9.52 -7.73
N LEU A 348 2.40 -10.71 -7.82
CA LEU A 348 3.31 -11.12 -8.88
C LEU A 348 2.56 -11.30 -10.22
N VAL A 349 3.28 -11.11 -11.31
CA VAL A 349 2.81 -11.45 -12.67
C VAL A 349 2.17 -12.84 -12.71
N GLY A 350 1.01 -12.94 -13.34
CA GLY A 350 0.23 -14.18 -13.42
C GLY A 350 -0.75 -14.42 -12.28
N GLU A 351 -0.64 -13.69 -11.16
CA GLU A 351 -1.52 -13.85 -9.99
C GLU A 351 -2.66 -12.83 -9.95
N GLY A 352 -2.44 -11.64 -10.55
CA GLY A 352 -3.36 -10.49 -10.47
C GLY A 352 -3.44 -9.89 -9.06
N ASN A 353 -3.67 -8.59 -8.96
CA ASN A 353 -3.80 -7.91 -7.68
C ASN A 353 -5.04 -8.38 -6.91
N GLY A 354 -4.94 -8.41 -5.57
CA GLY A 354 -5.98 -8.89 -4.67
C GLY A 354 -6.86 -7.76 -4.16
N PHE A 355 -8.16 -8.02 -4.10
CA PHE A 355 -9.11 -7.17 -3.41
C PHE A 355 -9.90 -8.01 -2.41
N PHE A 356 -9.58 -7.85 -1.13
CA PHE A 356 -10.31 -8.50 -0.04
C PHE A 356 -11.35 -7.53 0.51
N ARG A 357 -12.61 -7.76 0.11
CA ARG A 357 -13.76 -6.98 0.58
C ARG A 357 -14.08 -7.35 2.02
N ASN A 358 -14.12 -6.37 2.90
CA ASN A 358 -14.51 -6.55 4.30
C ASN A 358 -16.05 -6.58 4.44
N GLN A 359 -16.57 -7.66 5.00
CA GLN A 359 -17.99 -7.85 5.30
C GLN A 359 -18.16 -8.08 6.80
N ALA A 360 -18.19 -7.00 7.57
CA ALA A 360 -18.32 -7.03 9.02
C ALA A 360 -17.25 -7.90 9.73
N GLY A 361 -15.97 -7.64 9.38
CA GLY A 361 -14.82 -8.34 9.95
C GLY A 361 -14.49 -9.69 9.28
N LEU A 362 -15.23 -10.09 8.25
CA LEU A 362 -14.92 -11.23 7.38
C LEU A 362 -14.56 -10.72 5.99
N PHE A 363 -13.49 -11.24 5.44
CA PHE A 363 -13.00 -10.83 4.13
C PHE A 363 -13.38 -11.84 3.05
N VAL A 364 -13.76 -11.32 1.89
CA VAL A 364 -14.01 -12.13 0.69
C VAL A 364 -13.07 -11.64 -0.40
N ASP A 365 -12.31 -12.56 -1.00
CA ASP A 365 -11.51 -12.27 -2.20
C ASP A 365 -12.47 -11.93 -3.35
N ALA A 366 -12.60 -10.63 -3.64
CA ALA A 366 -13.55 -10.09 -4.61
C ALA A 366 -12.94 -9.92 -6.01
N VAL A 367 -11.82 -10.60 -6.29
CA VAL A 367 -11.19 -10.59 -7.62
C VAL A 367 -12.08 -11.32 -8.61
N THR A 368 -12.62 -10.58 -9.58
CA THR A 368 -13.34 -11.16 -10.72
C THR A 368 -12.42 -11.20 -11.93
N HIS A 369 -12.43 -12.31 -12.67
CA HIS A 369 -11.61 -12.50 -13.88
C HIS A 369 -11.91 -11.48 -15.00
N ASP A 370 -13.04 -10.80 -14.93
CA ASP A 370 -13.52 -9.86 -15.95
C ASP A 370 -13.43 -8.38 -15.49
N GLY A 371 -12.87 -8.13 -14.30
CA GLY A 371 -12.74 -6.79 -13.72
C GLY A 371 -11.38 -6.13 -14.00
N PRO A 372 -11.17 -4.89 -13.56
CA PRO A 372 -9.90 -4.15 -13.75
C PRO A 372 -8.71 -4.84 -13.08
N MET A 373 -8.95 -5.74 -12.12
CA MET A 373 -7.91 -6.60 -11.56
C MET A 373 -7.34 -7.59 -12.59
N ALA A 374 -8.13 -7.98 -13.61
CA ALA A 374 -7.65 -8.80 -14.73
C ALA A 374 -6.55 -8.07 -15.54
N GLY A 375 -6.62 -6.75 -15.64
CA GLY A 375 -5.58 -5.92 -16.26
C GLY A 375 -4.23 -5.97 -15.54
N SER A 376 -4.20 -6.36 -14.27
CA SER A 376 -2.96 -6.48 -13.48
C SER A 376 -2.24 -7.83 -13.65
N ILE A 377 -2.89 -8.84 -14.24
CA ILE A 377 -2.30 -10.19 -14.41
C ILE A 377 -0.94 -10.18 -15.15
N PRO A 378 -0.72 -9.37 -16.21
CA PRO A 378 0.57 -9.35 -16.90
C PRO A 378 1.69 -8.61 -16.17
N HIS A 379 1.39 -7.94 -15.06
CA HIS A 379 2.32 -7.08 -14.34
C HIS A 379 2.68 -7.62 -12.95
N THR A 380 3.83 -7.20 -12.43
CA THR A 380 4.23 -7.40 -11.04
C THR A 380 4.09 -6.08 -10.30
N GLY A 381 3.08 -5.97 -9.42
CA GLY A 381 2.82 -4.74 -8.67
C GLY A 381 3.58 -4.70 -7.36
N PHE A 382 4.14 -3.52 -7.03
CA PHE A 382 4.80 -3.21 -5.77
C PHE A 382 4.10 -2.06 -5.06
N GLY A 383 4.61 -0.83 -5.21
CA GLY A 383 4.00 0.36 -4.63
C GLY A 383 2.56 0.53 -5.09
N VAL A 384 1.69 0.93 -4.17
CA VAL A 384 0.28 1.14 -4.45
C VAL A 384 -0.23 2.37 -3.70
N SER A 385 -1.04 3.17 -4.37
CA SER A 385 -1.79 4.26 -3.77
C SER A 385 -3.24 4.21 -4.23
N VAL A 386 -4.14 4.45 -3.28
CA VAL A 386 -5.57 4.58 -3.53
C VAL A 386 -6.01 5.95 -3.01
N THR A 387 -6.27 6.87 -3.93
CA THR A 387 -6.72 8.23 -3.66
C THR A 387 -7.57 8.75 -4.82
N ASP A 388 -8.22 9.88 -4.64
CA ASP A 388 -9.04 10.53 -5.68
C ASP A 388 -8.14 11.49 -6.49
N PHE A 389 -7.59 11.02 -7.61
CA PHE A 389 -6.67 11.80 -8.44
C PHE A 389 -7.34 12.86 -9.30
N ASP A 390 -8.62 12.68 -9.67
CA ASP A 390 -9.34 13.64 -10.52
C ASP A 390 -10.43 14.43 -9.77
N ASN A 391 -10.45 14.33 -8.43
CA ASN A 391 -11.37 15.02 -7.52
C ASN A 391 -12.86 14.75 -7.80
N ASP A 392 -13.23 13.57 -8.32
CA ASP A 392 -14.62 13.23 -8.62
C ASP A 392 -15.41 12.62 -7.45
N GLY A 393 -14.73 12.41 -6.31
CA GLY A 393 -15.29 11.82 -5.10
C GLY A 393 -15.14 10.29 -5.06
N GLN A 394 -14.62 9.66 -6.12
CA GLN A 394 -14.33 8.23 -6.16
C GLN A 394 -12.82 8.00 -5.98
N LEU A 395 -12.48 6.90 -5.33
CA LEU A 395 -11.08 6.53 -5.15
C LEU A 395 -10.53 5.85 -6.40
N ASP A 396 -9.43 6.37 -6.92
CA ASP A 396 -8.66 5.81 -8.02
C ASP A 396 -7.54 4.93 -7.49
N LEU A 397 -6.92 4.15 -8.37
CA LEU A 397 -5.85 3.22 -8.04
C LEU A 397 -4.64 3.43 -8.94
N TYR A 398 -3.48 3.68 -8.34
CA TYR A 398 -2.19 3.67 -9.03
C TYR A 398 -1.31 2.55 -8.48
N VAL A 399 -0.67 1.77 -9.39
CA VAL A 399 0.24 0.69 -9.03
C VAL A 399 1.58 0.88 -9.74
N ALA A 400 2.65 0.91 -8.96
CA ALA A 400 4.03 0.88 -9.44
C ALA A 400 4.43 -0.55 -9.77
N ASN A 401 4.76 -0.81 -11.03
CA ASN A 401 5.04 -2.15 -11.55
C ASN A 401 6.54 -2.35 -11.88
N GLY A 402 7.01 -3.58 -11.72
CA GLY A 402 8.38 -3.94 -12.10
C GLY A 402 8.70 -5.38 -11.75
N ARG A 403 9.14 -6.17 -12.72
CA ARG A 403 9.39 -7.60 -12.57
C ARG A 403 10.46 -7.90 -11.52
N VAL A 404 10.38 -9.09 -10.97
CA VAL A 404 11.39 -9.65 -10.05
C VAL A 404 12.17 -10.81 -10.70
N ARG A 405 11.68 -11.33 -11.83
CA ARG A 405 12.31 -12.45 -12.56
C ARG A 405 12.27 -12.20 -14.05
N LEU A 406 13.26 -12.75 -14.76
CA LEU A 406 13.30 -12.72 -16.20
C LEU A 406 12.12 -13.50 -16.79
N GLY A 407 11.21 -12.81 -17.47
CA GLY A 407 10.06 -13.43 -18.12
C GLY A 407 10.42 -14.19 -19.38
N THR A 408 9.54 -15.11 -19.81
CA THR A 408 9.61 -15.80 -21.11
C THR A 408 8.96 -14.99 -22.25
N GLY A 409 8.37 -13.81 -21.94
CA GLY A 409 7.66 -12.95 -22.89
C GLY A 409 8.56 -12.00 -23.68
N THR A 410 7.93 -11.23 -24.57
CA THR A 410 8.60 -10.11 -25.29
C THR A 410 9.24 -9.17 -24.27
N LEU A 411 10.55 -8.97 -24.39
CA LEU A 411 11.28 -7.96 -23.60
C LEU A 411 10.62 -6.60 -23.87
N SER A 412 10.45 -5.80 -22.83
CA SER A 412 10.16 -4.37 -22.94
C SER A 412 11.09 -3.71 -23.97
N ALA A 413 10.66 -2.63 -24.58
CA ALA A 413 11.53 -1.78 -25.41
C ALA A 413 12.67 -1.16 -24.59
N SER A 414 12.57 -1.18 -23.25
CA SER A 414 13.61 -0.77 -22.31
C SER A 414 14.83 -1.70 -22.35
N SER A 415 16.00 -1.13 -22.10
CA SER A 415 17.23 -1.90 -21.87
C SER A 415 17.22 -2.67 -20.54
N ASP A 416 16.33 -2.32 -19.60
CA ASP A 416 16.11 -3.02 -18.35
C ASP A 416 15.11 -4.19 -18.56
N PRO A 417 15.54 -5.46 -18.42
CA PRO A 417 14.69 -6.62 -18.67
C PRO A 417 13.57 -6.82 -17.61
N PHE A 418 13.60 -6.05 -16.53
CA PHE A 418 12.63 -6.08 -15.45
C PHE A 418 11.62 -4.92 -15.52
N ALA A 419 11.81 -3.98 -16.47
CA ALA A 419 10.96 -2.82 -16.60
C ALA A 419 9.53 -3.20 -17.04
N GLU A 420 8.55 -2.52 -16.43
CA GLU A 420 7.13 -2.60 -16.77
C GLU A 420 6.53 -1.19 -16.75
N ALA A 421 5.42 -1.00 -17.46
CA ALA A 421 4.61 0.19 -17.32
C ALA A 421 3.85 0.16 -15.98
N ASN A 422 3.73 1.31 -15.33
CA ASN A 422 2.86 1.46 -14.17
C ASN A 422 1.38 1.47 -14.59
N SER A 423 0.47 1.17 -13.69
CA SER A 423 -0.96 1.09 -13.99
C SER A 423 -1.72 2.20 -13.26
N LEU A 424 -2.59 2.92 -13.99
CA LEU A 424 -3.57 3.85 -13.44
C LEU A 424 -4.97 3.36 -13.76
N ASN A 425 -5.84 3.30 -12.74
CA ASN A 425 -7.22 2.87 -12.88
C ASN A 425 -8.13 3.88 -12.20
N ARG A 426 -9.07 4.43 -12.95
CA ARG A 426 -10.08 5.34 -12.44
C ARG A 426 -11.16 4.60 -11.66
N GLY A 427 -11.54 5.11 -10.51
CA GLY A 427 -12.66 4.64 -9.72
C GLY A 427 -14.01 4.91 -10.39
N LEU A 428 -14.88 3.90 -10.37
CA LEU A 428 -16.26 3.98 -10.88
C LEU A 428 -17.29 3.84 -9.74
N GLY A 429 -16.81 3.88 -8.50
CA GLY A 429 -17.60 3.63 -7.31
C GLY A 429 -17.95 2.15 -7.09
N GLY A 430 -18.24 1.80 -5.83
CA GLY A 430 -18.57 0.43 -5.43
C GLY A 430 -17.44 -0.57 -5.65
N GLY A 431 -16.19 -0.18 -5.46
CA GLY A 431 -15.00 -1.02 -5.63
C GLY A 431 -14.70 -1.40 -7.09
N ARG A 432 -15.29 -0.71 -8.06
CA ARG A 432 -15.07 -0.93 -9.49
C ARG A 432 -14.11 0.10 -10.05
N PHE A 433 -13.31 -0.31 -11.03
CA PHE A 433 -12.31 0.53 -11.68
C PHE A 433 -12.34 0.37 -13.20
N ALA A 434 -11.79 1.36 -13.90
CA ALA A 434 -11.53 1.30 -15.33
C ALA A 434 -10.10 1.77 -15.62
N ALA A 435 -9.37 1.05 -16.47
CA ALA A 435 -8.03 1.45 -16.87
C ALA A 435 -8.03 2.83 -17.52
N VAL A 436 -7.09 3.68 -17.14
CA VAL A 436 -6.84 4.98 -17.75
C VAL A 436 -5.80 4.83 -18.86
N LEU A 437 -6.09 5.44 -20.01
CA LEU A 437 -5.15 5.46 -21.13
C LEU A 437 -4.68 6.92 -21.38
N PRO A 438 -3.40 7.11 -21.71
CA PRO A 438 -2.35 6.10 -21.87
C PRO A 438 -2.01 5.38 -20.56
N GLU A 439 -1.50 4.16 -20.66
CA GLU A 439 -1.14 3.32 -19.50
C GLU A 439 -0.24 4.09 -18.52
N GLY A 440 -0.48 3.90 -17.20
CA GLY A 440 0.18 4.69 -16.15
C GLY A 440 -0.15 6.19 -16.16
N GLY A 441 -1.07 6.63 -17.01
CA GLY A 441 -1.53 8.03 -17.09
C GLY A 441 -0.50 9.00 -17.65
N THR A 442 0.57 8.56 -18.31
CA THR A 442 1.67 9.42 -18.78
C THR A 442 1.89 9.35 -20.29
N THR A 443 2.35 10.46 -20.88
CA THR A 443 2.84 10.52 -22.27
C THR A 443 4.15 11.31 -22.29
N PRO A 444 5.29 10.70 -22.75
CA PRO A 444 5.40 9.31 -23.20
C PRO A 444 5.13 8.29 -22.10
N LEU A 445 4.87 7.03 -22.50
CA LEU A 445 4.78 5.90 -21.59
C LEU A 445 6.10 5.76 -20.81
N LEU A 446 6.01 5.58 -19.50
CA LEU A 446 7.15 5.35 -18.63
C LEU A 446 7.24 3.87 -18.28
N GLU A 447 8.33 3.24 -18.68
CA GLU A 447 8.65 1.85 -18.31
C GLU A 447 9.91 1.84 -17.45
N ALA A 448 9.80 1.24 -16.26
CA ALA A 448 10.90 1.11 -15.30
C ALA A 448 10.68 -0.11 -14.40
N THR A 449 11.67 -0.49 -13.63
CA THR A 449 11.50 -1.46 -12.55
C THR A 449 11.10 -0.69 -11.30
N SER A 450 9.80 -0.32 -11.23
CA SER A 450 9.27 0.51 -10.14
C SER A 450 9.11 -0.29 -8.85
N ARG A 451 9.29 0.39 -7.69
CA ARG A 451 9.19 -0.20 -6.34
C ARG A 451 8.36 0.67 -5.42
N GLY A 452 8.98 1.55 -4.64
CA GLY A 452 8.28 2.45 -3.73
C GLY A 452 7.46 3.51 -4.46
N LEU A 453 6.33 3.86 -3.86
CA LEU A 453 5.40 4.86 -4.37
C LEU A 453 4.85 5.65 -3.19
N ALA A 454 4.86 6.97 -3.29
CA ALA A 454 4.15 7.86 -2.38
C ALA A 454 3.29 8.84 -3.18
N ALA A 455 2.05 9.03 -2.72
CA ALA A 455 1.12 10.03 -3.24
C ALA A 455 0.98 11.18 -2.24
N GLY A 456 0.87 12.41 -2.75
CA GLY A 456 0.65 13.62 -1.96
C GLY A 456 0.53 14.85 -2.82
N ASP A 457 -0.08 15.89 -2.28
CA ASP A 457 -0.22 17.20 -2.92
C ASP A 457 1.06 18.03 -2.67
N LEU A 458 2.00 17.97 -3.63
CA LEU A 458 3.35 18.53 -3.49
C LEU A 458 3.43 20.04 -3.76
N ASP A 459 2.47 20.61 -4.48
CA ASP A 459 2.41 22.06 -4.76
C ASP A 459 1.20 22.77 -4.13
N ASN A 460 0.44 22.04 -3.31
CA ASN A 460 -0.77 22.51 -2.60
C ASN A 460 -1.86 23.02 -3.55
N ASP A 461 -1.98 22.44 -4.76
CA ASP A 461 -3.02 22.80 -5.74
C ASP A 461 -4.31 21.96 -5.57
N GLY A 462 -4.27 20.95 -4.69
CA GLY A 462 -5.39 20.06 -4.37
C GLY A 462 -5.50 18.85 -5.29
N LEU A 463 -4.52 18.59 -6.12
CA LEU A 463 -4.38 17.35 -6.88
C LEU A 463 -3.30 16.48 -6.25
N GLN A 464 -3.54 15.19 -6.21
CA GLN A 464 -2.57 14.25 -5.65
C GLN A 464 -1.52 13.89 -6.69
N ASP A 465 -0.26 14.21 -6.40
CA ASP A 465 0.92 13.90 -7.21
C ASP A 465 1.54 12.57 -6.79
N LEU A 466 2.54 12.09 -7.56
CA LEU A 466 3.21 10.82 -7.27
C LEU A 466 4.73 10.95 -7.33
N VAL A 467 5.40 10.33 -6.37
CA VAL A 467 6.84 10.06 -6.40
C VAL A 467 7.05 8.56 -6.48
N VAL A 468 7.74 8.09 -7.53
CA VAL A 468 7.97 6.67 -7.77
C VAL A 468 9.45 6.37 -7.83
N ILE A 469 9.94 5.49 -6.98
CA ILE A 469 11.33 5.03 -7.01
C ILE A 469 11.46 3.86 -7.98
N ASN A 470 12.43 3.98 -8.88
CA ASN A 470 12.73 2.97 -9.87
C ASN A 470 14.08 2.33 -9.55
N ARG A 471 14.11 1.01 -9.44
CA ARG A 471 15.34 0.25 -9.19
C ARG A 471 16.36 0.52 -10.29
N ASP A 472 17.59 0.88 -9.90
CA ASP A 472 18.71 1.19 -10.80
C ASP A 472 18.38 2.25 -11.87
N GLY A 473 17.45 3.15 -11.52
CA GLY A 473 16.95 4.20 -12.42
C GLY A 473 16.64 5.51 -11.70
N PRO A 474 16.36 6.56 -12.49
CA PRO A 474 15.94 7.84 -11.94
C PRO A 474 14.55 7.74 -11.32
N VAL A 475 14.33 8.51 -10.26
CA VAL A 475 13.00 8.71 -9.69
C VAL A 475 12.06 9.32 -10.73
N HIS A 476 10.77 8.95 -10.69
CA HIS A 476 9.74 9.68 -11.41
C HIS A 476 9.03 10.63 -10.45
N LEU A 477 8.97 11.91 -10.82
CA LEU A 477 8.19 12.95 -10.16
C LEU A 477 7.00 13.28 -11.07
N LEU A 478 5.85 12.71 -10.76
CA LEU A 478 4.67 12.76 -11.61
C LEU A 478 3.71 13.82 -11.08
N ARG A 479 3.73 15.01 -11.70
CA ARG A 479 2.75 16.04 -11.44
C ARG A 479 1.40 15.63 -12.00
N ASN A 480 0.37 15.75 -11.20
CA ASN A 480 -1.00 15.55 -11.64
C ASN A 480 -1.46 16.73 -12.51
N ILE A 481 -1.91 16.42 -13.71
CA ILE A 481 -2.44 17.36 -14.70
C ILE A 481 -3.84 16.95 -15.17
N SER A 482 -4.53 16.09 -14.41
CA SER A 482 -5.92 15.75 -14.69
C SER A 482 -6.74 17.04 -14.66
N ALA A 483 -6.99 17.59 -15.83
CA ALA A 483 -7.65 18.89 -15.96
C ALA A 483 -9.04 18.83 -15.31
N THR A 484 -9.20 19.50 -14.20
CA THR A 484 -10.44 19.50 -13.45
C THR A 484 -10.65 20.86 -12.78
N ASP A 485 -11.90 21.33 -12.82
CA ASP A 485 -12.41 22.43 -12.01
C ASP A 485 -13.17 21.93 -10.77
N ARG A 486 -13.02 20.63 -10.47
CA ARG A 486 -13.67 19.97 -9.33
C ARG A 486 -13.08 20.46 -8.01
N ALA A 487 -13.93 20.50 -7.03
CA ALA A 487 -13.56 20.96 -5.70
C ALA A 487 -12.91 19.83 -4.88
N TRP A 488 -12.16 20.23 -3.88
CA TRP A 488 -11.48 19.34 -2.94
C TRP A 488 -11.45 19.94 -1.53
N ILE A 489 -11.27 19.08 -0.55
CA ILE A 489 -10.94 19.45 0.84
C ILE A 489 -9.78 18.56 1.27
N GLN A 490 -8.79 19.14 1.93
CA GLN A 490 -7.71 18.42 2.55
C GLN A 490 -7.75 18.64 4.06
N ILE A 491 -7.50 17.60 4.85
CA ILE A 491 -7.58 17.62 6.31
C ILE A 491 -6.21 17.29 6.89
N GLU A 492 -5.67 18.21 7.66
CA GLU A 492 -4.49 18.02 8.48
C GLU A 492 -4.94 17.76 9.92
N LEU A 493 -4.70 16.53 10.40
CA LEU A 493 -5.12 16.11 11.73
C LEU A 493 -4.02 16.36 12.76
N HIS A 494 -4.41 16.98 13.86
CA HIS A 494 -3.50 17.24 14.98
C HIS A 494 -3.99 16.53 16.24
N GLY A 495 -3.10 15.75 16.80
CA GLY A 495 -3.28 15.09 18.09
C GLY A 495 -3.17 16.06 19.26
N ARG A 496 -3.30 15.50 20.44
CA ARG A 496 -2.96 16.13 21.71
C ARG A 496 -2.22 15.11 22.56
N ARG A 497 -1.59 15.54 23.63
CA ARG A 497 -0.96 14.62 24.58
C ARG A 497 -1.94 13.52 25.01
N GLY A 498 -1.57 12.27 24.83
CA GLY A 498 -2.39 11.08 25.10
C GLY A 498 -3.44 10.76 24.04
N LEU A 499 -3.36 11.37 22.85
CA LEU A 499 -4.18 10.97 21.70
C LEU A 499 -3.51 11.35 20.38
N ASN A 500 -2.97 10.38 19.66
CA ASN A 500 -2.46 10.53 18.31
C ASN A 500 -3.58 10.32 17.30
N PRO A 501 -3.63 11.09 16.19
CA PRO A 501 -4.69 10.97 15.19
C PRO A 501 -4.50 9.81 14.20
N ARG A 502 -3.42 9.04 14.25
CA ARG A 502 -3.20 7.88 13.38
C ARG A 502 -4.35 6.89 13.51
N ASN A 503 -4.83 6.37 12.39
CA ASN A 503 -6.01 5.51 12.29
C ASN A 503 -7.34 6.19 12.66
N ALA A 504 -7.40 7.52 12.79
CA ALA A 504 -8.69 8.22 12.86
C ALA A 504 -9.51 7.96 11.59
N ILE A 505 -10.83 7.83 11.76
CA ILE A 505 -11.78 7.67 10.66
C ILE A 505 -12.51 8.99 10.44
N LEU A 506 -12.46 9.47 9.20
CA LEU A 506 -13.12 10.69 8.78
C LEU A 506 -14.34 10.35 7.91
N ARG A 507 -15.47 10.96 8.23
CA ARG A 507 -16.70 10.91 7.44
C ARG A 507 -17.00 12.32 6.95
N LEU A 508 -17.03 12.49 5.62
CA LEU A 508 -17.39 13.77 4.99
C LEU A 508 -18.66 13.59 4.17
N GLU A 509 -19.65 14.43 4.44
CA GLU A 509 -20.92 14.47 3.71
C GLU A 509 -21.05 15.76 2.91
N SER A 510 -21.31 15.62 1.62
CA SER A 510 -21.51 16.73 0.68
C SER A 510 -22.75 16.52 -0.19
N GLU A 511 -23.04 17.45 -1.08
CA GLU A 511 -24.12 17.30 -2.07
C GLU A 511 -23.88 16.12 -3.04
N THR A 512 -22.63 15.67 -3.20
CA THR A 512 -22.24 14.55 -4.06
C THR A 512 -22.27 13.20 -3.37
N GLY A 513 -22.49 13.17 -2.05
CA GLY A 513 -22.59 11.93 -1.27
C GLY A 513 -21.76 11.93 0.00
N VAL A 514 -21.61 10.73 0.58
CA VAL A 514 -20.82 10.48 1.79
C VAL A 514 -19.52 9.80 1.40
N GLN A 515 -18.42 10.27 1.96
CA GLN A 515 -17.10 9.68 1.78
C GLN A 515 -16.50 9.30 3.14
N TRP A 516 -15.78 8.18 3.15
CA TRP A 516 -15.07 7.68 4.31
C TRP A 516 -13.58 7.59 3.99
N ARG A 517 -12.74 8.07 4.90
CA ARG A 517 -11.28 7.97 4.81
C ARG A 517 -10.71 7.57 6.16
N SER A 518 -9.59 6.91 6.13
CA SER A 518 -8.77 6.61 7.31
C SER A 518 -7.45 7.35 7.23
N HIS A 519 -6.99 7.89 8.35
CA HIS A 519 -5.70 8.57 8.45
C HIS A 519 -4.56 7.56 8.57
N GLN A 520 -4.03 7.11 7.44
CA GLN A 520 -3.00 6.07 7.35
C GLN A 520 -1.96 6.39 6.27
N PRO A 521 -1.00 7.30 6.51
CA PRO A 521 0.03 7.63 5.52
C PRO A 521 1.07 6.51 5.32
N ASN A 522 1.22 5.58 6.27
CA ASN A 522 2.16 4.46 6.20
C ASN A 522 1.53 3.24 5.51
N GLN A 523 1.24 3.35 4.20
CA GLN A 523 0.63 2.30 3.39
C GLN A 523 1.39 2.11 2.08
N GLY A 524 1.06 1.03 1.37
CA GLY A 524 1.67 0.68 0.12
C GLY A 524 2.83 -0.28 0.30
N TYR A 525 3.98 0.03 -0.29
CA TYR A 525 5.19 -0.79 -0.26
C TYR A 525 6.38 0.04 0.21
N CYS A 526 6.91 -0.28 1.40
CA CYS A 526 8.14 0.32 1.92
C CYS A 526 8.16 1.86 1.93
N SER A 527 6.98 2.52 1.98
CA SER A 527 6.83 3.95 1.73
C SER A 527 5.84 4.61 2.68
N SER A 528 5.89 5.94 2.76
CA SER A 528 4.91 6.79 3.45
C SER A 528 4.45 7.92 2.54
N GLY A 529 3.13 8.09 2.37
CA GLY A 529 2.52 9.17 1.61
C GLY A 529 2.25 10.41 2.44
N ASP A 530 1.45 11.33 1.86
CA ASP A 530 0.99 12.56 2.49
C ASP A 530 0.27 12.26 3.82
N PRO A 531 0.68 12.87 4.94
CA PRO A 531 -0.03 12.70 6.20
C PRO A 531 -1.39 13.40 6.23
N ARG A 532 -1.73 14.22 5.24
CA ARG A 532 -3.03 14.88 5.14
C ARG A 532 -4.05 13.97 4.46
N VAL A 533 -5.32 14.06 4.90
CA VAL A 533 -6.42 13.26 4.32
C VAL A 533 -7.14 14.05 3.25
N HIS A 534 -7.20 13.51 2.04
CA HIS A 534 -7.75 14.16 0.86
C HIS A 534 -9.18 13.68 0.54
N PHE A 535 -10.06 14.63 0.16
CA PHE A 535 -11.41 14.41 -0.33
C PHE A 535 -11.67 15.21 -1.61
N GLY A 536 -11.86 14.54 -2.73
CA GLY A 536 -12.44 15.17 -3.92
C GLY A 536 -13.95 15.35 -3.73
N LEU A 537 -14.49 16.48 -4.14
CA LEU A 537 -15.89 16.84 -3.93
C LEU A 537 -16.73 16.91 -5.21
N GLY A 538 -16.10 16.71 -6.38
CA GLY A 538 -16.78 16.90 -7.65
C GLY A 538 -17.28 18.35 -7.80
N ALA A 539 -18.58 18.51 -7.98
CA ALA A 539 -19.21 19.83 -8.10
C ALA A 539 -19.54 20.50 -6.76
N ALA A 540 -19.52 19.77 -5.65
CA ALA A 540 -19.84 20.33 -4.33
C ALA A 540 -18.77 21.33 -3.88
N ARG A 541 -19.16 22.42 -3.20
CA ARG A 541 -18.25 23.48 -2.76
C ARG A 541 -17.97 23.45 -1.26
N LYS A 542 -18.59 22.54 -0.54
CA LYS A 542 -18.45 22.37 0.91
C LYS A 542 -18.82 20.94 1.31
N GLY A 543 -18.31 20.51 2.46
CA GLY A 543 -18.65 19.23 3.07
C GLY A 543 -18.77 19.35 4.58
N HIS A 544 -19.62 18.55 5.20
CA HIS A 544 -19.73 18.44 6.65
C HIS A 544 -18.83 17.32 7.14
N LEU A 545 -17.93 17.62 8.08
CA LEU A 545 -16.90 16.71 8.56
C LEU A 545 -17.22 16.20 9.97
N TRP A 546 -17.14 14.89 10.14
CA TRP A 546 -17.05 14.20 11.42
C TRP A 546 -15.75 13.40 11.48
N VAL A 547 -15.15 13.34 12.66
CA VAL A 547 -13.94 12.54 12.92
C VAL A 547 -14.19 11.61 14.10
N ARG A 548 -13.95 10.32 13.92
CA ARG A 548 -13.84 9.34 14.99
C ARG A 548 -12.35 9.12 15.27
N TRP A 549 -11.94 9.47 16.46
CA TRP A 549 -10.56 9.33 16.91
C TRP A 549 -10.25 7.87 17.30
N PRO A 550 -8.96 7.49 17.37
CA PRO A 550 -8.58 6.11 17.72
C PRO A 550 -9.09 5.65 19.08
N ASP A 551 -9.25 6.55 20.07
CA ASP A 551 -9.83 6.24 21.39
C ASP A 551 -11.36 6.00 21.37
N GLY A 552 -11.96 6.00 20.17
CA GLY A 552 -13.40 5.79 19.96
C GLY A 552 -14.26 7.04 20.17
N THR A 553 -13.70 8.15 20.63
CA THR A 553 -14.44 9.42 20.70
C THR A 553 -14.72 9.96 19.31
N ALA A 554 -15.86 10.63 19.14
CA ALA A 554 -16.24 11.22 17.86
C ALA A 554 -16.64 12.69 18.01
N GLU A 555 -16.24 13.50 17.05
CA GLU A 555 -16.47 14.94 17.02
C GLU A 555 -17.03 15.40 15.68
N ASP A 556 -17.90 16.38 15.74
CA ASP A 556 -18.48 17.12 14.61
C ASP A 556 -17.74 18.45 14.46
N PHE A 557 -17.12 18.67 13.32
CA PHE A 557 -16.40 19.89 12.96
C PHE A 557 -17.21 20.83 12.07
N GLY A 558 -18.47 20.46 11.78
CA GLY A 558 -19.38 21.28 10.98
C GLY A 558 -19.02 21.32 9.49
N VAL A 559 -19.49 22.37 8.84
CA VAL A 559 -19.33 22.54 7.39
C VAL A 559 -18.00 23.20 7.07
N LEU A 560 -17.22 22.57 6.21
CA LEU A 560 -15.92 23.02 5.71
C LEU A 560 -16.05 23.48 4.25
N GLU A 561 -15.37 24.58 3.92
CA GLU A 561 -15.31 25.12 2.57
C GLU A 561 -14.25 24.41 1.73
N SER A 562 -14.50 24.23 0.44
CA SER A 562 -13.58 23.60 -0.49
C SER A 562 -12.37 24.47 -0.88
N HIS A 563 -11.44 23.86 -1.64
CA HIS A 563 -10.20 24.44 -2.17
C HIS A 563 -9.25 24.97 -1.08
N ARG A 564 -9.15 24.23 0.02
CA ARG A 564 -8.18 24.51 1.09
C ARG A 564 -7.91 23.30 1.97
N THR A 565 -6.78 23.37 2.66
CA THR A 565 -6.44 22.50 3.78
C THR A 565 -7.05 23.06 5.06
N HIS A 566 -7.71 22.19 5.83
CA HIS A 566 -8.27 22.49 7.13
C HIS A 566 -7.47 21.79 8.23
N ARG A 567 -7.04 22.57 9.21
CA ARG A 567 -6.40 22.04 10.42
C ARG A 567 -7.48 21.63 11.42
N ILE A 568 -7.49 20.36 11.78
CA ILE A 568 -8.46 19.73 12.68
C ILE A 568 -7.73 19.20 13.91
N GLU A 569 -8.07 19.74 15.10
CA GLU A 569 -7.45 19.36 16.36
C GLU A 569 -8.41 18.56 17.23
N VAL A 570 -7.91 17.52 17.87
CA VAL A 570 -8.66 16.72 18.87
C VAL A 570 -9.20 17.63 19.99
N GLY A 571 -10.48 17.48 20.31
CA GLY A 571 -11.14 18.23 21.39
C GLY A 571 -11.64 19.62 20.98
N ARG A 572 -11.61 19.96 19.69
CA ARG A 572 -12.11 21.25 19.16
C ARG A 572 -13.47 21.13 18.49
N GLY A 573 -13.90 19.93 18.14
CA GLY A 573 -15.24 19.67 17.61
C GLY A 573 -16.31 19.55 18.71
N THR A 574 -17.55 19.40 18.31
CA THR A 574 -18.63 19.07 19.24
C THR A 574 -18.81 17.55 19.34
N PRO A 575 -19.07 16.96 20.54
CA PRO A 575 -19.27 15.51 20.66
C PRO A 575 -20.36 14.97 19.72
N ALA A 576 -20.07 13.91 18.99
CA ALA A 576 -20.92 13.38 17.92
C ALA A 576 -21.03 11.85 17.90
N SER A 577 -21.34 11.23 19.05
CA SER A 577 -21.38 9.76 19.21
C SER A 577 -22.36 9.01 18.29
N GLY A 578 -23.31 9.70 17.64
CA GLY A 578 -24.26 9.12 16.69
C GLY A 578 -23.86 9.18 15.21
N ALA A 579 -22.76 9.86 14.85
CA ALA A 579 -22.36 10.08 13.45
C ALA A 579 -21.74 8.84 12.78
N PHE A 580 -21.32 7.83 13.55
CA PHE A 580 -20.64 6.62 13.13
C PHE A 580 -21.43 5.36 13.49
N THR A 581 -22.73 5.36 13.24
CA THR A 581 -23.54 4.12 13.31
C THR A 581 -23.36 3.36 11.99
N TRP A 582 -22.79 2.16 12.11
CA TRP A 582 -22.52 1.21 11.00
C TRP A 582 -23.75 0.43 10.61
#